data_06e7ce1d574b1cfa9e7f81dc726f2b6f
#
_entry.id   06e7ce1d574b1cfa9e7f81dc726f2b6f
#
_cell.length_a   1.000
_cell.length_b   1.000
_cell.length_c   1.000
_cell.angle_alpha   90.00
_cell.angle_beta   90.00
_cell.angle_gamma   90.00
#
_symmetry.space_group_name_H-M   'P 1'
#
loop_
_entity.id
_entity.type
_entity.pdbx_description
1 polymer ?
#
loop_
_entity_poly.entity_id
_entity_poly.type
_entity_poly.pdbx_seq_one_letter_code
_entity_poly.pdbx_strand_id
1 'polypeptide(L)'
;MIQEGRPLAYFSEKFNGAALTYSTYDKEHYALIRTLETWQYYLRPKEFVIHTDHKALKHLKSQTKLSKRHARWVAFIDSFAFVIKYKTGKTNVVADALSRRYTLITTLEAKLLGFESIEDIYATDPDFSEIFTSLP
;
A
#
# COMPACT_ATOMS: atom_id res chain seq x y z
N MET A 1 -10.17 -0.33 9.14
CA MET A 1 -11.08 0.49 9.96
C MET A 1 -11.47 -0.28 11.21
N ILE A 2 -11.36 0.36 12.37
CA ILE A 2 -11.63 -0.25 13.68
C ILE A 2 -12.59 0.65 14.44
N GLN A 3 -13.56 0.08 15.11
CA GLN A 3 -14.50 0.79 16.01
C GLN A 3 -14.64 -0.01 17.30
N GLU A 4 -14.51 0.66 18.45
CA GLU A 4 -14.61 0.03 19.78
C GLU A 4 -13.72 -1.22 19.94
N GLY A 5 -12.49 -1.15 19.39
CA GLY A 5 -11.53 -2.26 19.42
C GLY A 5 -11.82 -3.41 18.44
N ARG A 6 -12.90 -3.35 17.66
CA ARG A 6 -13.30 -4.38 16.70
C ARG A 6 -13.03 -3.95 15.26
N PRO A 7 -12.44 -4.80 14.41
CA PRO A 7 -12.28 -4.51 13.01
C PRO A 7 -13.64 -4.51 12.30
N LEU A 8 -13.95 -3.43 11.57
CA LEU A 8 -15.16 -3.31 10.75
C LEU A 8 -14.90 -3.65 9.29
N ALA A 9 -13.78 -3.17 8.76
CA ALA A 9 -13.42 -3.37 7.35
C ALA A 9 -11.91 -3.23 7.16
N TYR A 10 -11.42 -3.90 6.11
CA TYR A 10 -10.04 -3.80 5.63
C TYR A 10 -10.04 -3.22 4.22
N PHE A 11 -9.02 -2.45 3.91
CA PHE A 11 -8.78 -1.91 2.58
C PHE A 11 -7.31 -2.13 2.19
N SER A 12 -7.10 -2.63 0.99
CA SER A 12 -5.79 -2.76 0.36
C SER A 12 -5.97 -2.70 -1.14
N GLU A 13 -5.16 -1.91 -1.82
CA GLU A 13 -5.20 -1.71 -3.26
C GLU A 13 -3.78 -1.72 -3.82
N LYS A 14 -3.58 -2.35 -4.97
CA LYS A 14 -2.31 -2.30 -5.70
C LYS A 14 -2.18 -0.97 -6.40
N PHE A 15 -1.00 -0.33 -6.30
CA PHE A 15 -0.73 0.89 -7.07
C PHE A 15 -0.75 0.61 -8.57
N ASN A 16 -1.38 1.50 -9.32
CA ASN A 16 -1.50 1.41 -10.77
C ASN A 16 -1.12 2.74 -11.43
N GLY A 17 -0.70 2.68 -12.71
CA GLY A 17 -0.43 3.86 -13.51
C GLY A 17 0.58 4.82 -12.86
N ALA A 18 0.25 6.10 -12.83
CA ALA A 18 1.11 7.15 -12.29
C ALA A 18 1.48 6.97 -10.81
N ALA A 19 0.64 6.28 -10.02
CA ALA A 19 0.91 6.05 -8.59
C ALA A 19 2.13 5.14 -8.36
N LEU A 20 2.53 4.34 -9.32
CA LEU A 20 3.74 3.51 -9.25
C LEU A 20 5.02 4.34 -9.10
N THR A 21 5.06 5.52 -9.76
CA THR A 21 6.22 6.42 -9.79
C THR A 21 6.22 7.46 -8.66
N TYR A 22 5.22 7.44 -7.79
CA TYR A 22 5.13 8.38 -6.67
C TYR A 22 6.28 8.18 -5.67
N SER A 23 6.71 9.28 -5.05
CA SER A 23 7.60 9.21 -3.88
C SER A 23 6.94 8.42 -2.75
N THR A 24 7.74 7.94 -1.80
CA THR A 24 7.19 7.23 -0.62
C THR A 24 6.15 8.08 0.11
N TYR A 25 6.41 9.37 0.30
CA TYR A 25 5.45 10.31 0.89
C TYR A 25 4.15 10.39 0.09
N ASP A 26 4.25 10.51 -1.24
CA ASP A 26 3.07 10.59 -2.10
C ASP A 26 2.27 9.28 -2.11
N LYS A 27 2.94 8.14 -2.03
CA LYS A 27 2.28 6.82 -1.93
C LYS A 27 1.48 6.68 -0.64
N GLU A 28 2.05 7.08 0.48
CA GLU A 28 1.36 7.09 1.78
C GLU A 28 0.16 8.04 1.79
N HIS A 29 0.36 9.25 1.24
CA HIS A 29 -0.71 10.23 1.12
C HIS A 29 -1.83 9.72 0.19
N TYR A 30 -1.47 9.15 -0.95
CA TYR A 30 -2.42 8.56 -1.89
C TYR A 30 -3.20 7.39 -1.28
N ALA A 31 -2.53 6.51 -0.52
CA ALA A 31 -3.18 5.41 0.19
C ALA A 31 -4.23 5.92 1.19
N LEU A 32 -3.93 7.01 1.90
CA LEU A 32 -4.90 7.68 2.78
C LEU A 32 -6.10 8.21 2.00
N ILE A 33 -5.88 8.91 0.88
CA ILE A 33 -6.95 9.40 0.00
C ILE A 33 -7.85 8.27 -0.46
N ARG A 34 -7.29 7.19 -0.99
CA ARG A 34 -8.05 6.04 -1.49
C ARG A 34 -8.88 5.37 -0.40
N THR A 35 -8.33 5.28 0.80
CA THR A 35 -9.04 4.75 1.98
C THR A 35 -10.23 5.63 2.36
N LEU A 36 -10.03 6.95 2.40
CA LEU A 36 -11.10 7.91 2.72
C LEU A 36 -12.18 7.95 1.63
N GLU A 37 -11.82 7.89 0.34
CA GLU A 37 -12.77 7.79 -0.76
C GLU A 37 -13.66 6.55 -0.64
N THR A 38 -13.05 5.39 -0.30
CA THR A 38 -13.75 4.13 -0.15
C THR A 38 -14.82 4.17 0.95
N TRP A 39 -14.52 4.84 2.06
CA TRP A 39 -15.40 4.89 3.22
C TRP A 39 -15.99 6.27 3.52
N GLN A 40 -15.96 7.20 2.57
CA GLN A 40 -16.34 8.60 2.79
C GLN A 40 -17.74 8.77 3.38
N TYR A 41 -18.73 8.00 2.93
CA TYR A 41 -20.10 8.11 3.44
C TYR A 41 -20.24 7.68 4.90
N TYR A 42 -19.40 6.74 5.32
CA TYR A 42 -19.37 6.28 6.70
C TYR A 42 -18.58 7.24 7.61
N LEU A 43 -17.50 7.83 7.11
CA LEU A 43 -16.56 8.63 7.89
C LEU A 43 -16.94 10.10 7.99
N ARG A 44 -17.61 10.70 6.98
CA ARG A 44 -17.96 12.11 6.97
C ARG A 44 -18.74 12.59 8.21
N PRO A 45 -19.76 11.85 8.70
CA PRO A 45 -20.54 12.28 9.87
C PRO A 45 -19.86 11.98 11.21
N LYS A 46 -18.62 11.47 11.22
CA LYS A 46 -17.94 10.99 12.43
C LYS A 46 -16.57 11.63 12.61
N GLU A 47 -16.19 11.79 13.87
CA GLU A 47 -14.80 12.06 14.22
C GLU A 47 -14.03 10.72 14.32
N PHE A 48 -12.81 10.69 13.80
CA PHE A 48 -11.97 9.49 13.80
C PHE A 48 -10.49 9.79 13.92
N VAL A 49 -9.72 8.78 14.25
CA VAL A 49 -8.27 8.85 14.39
C VAL A 49 -7.61 8.05 13.28
N ILE A 50 -6.68 8.66 12.58
CA ILE A 50 -5.81 8.01 11.59
C ILE A 50 -4.50 7.66 12.28
N HIS A 51 -4.12 6.39 12.24
CA HIS A 51 -2.81 5.92 12.68
C HIS A 51 -1.91 5.73 11.48
N THR A 52 -0.74 6.38 11.48
CA THR A 52 0.28 6.26 10.43
C THR A 52 1.67 6.12 11.04
N ASP A 53 2.56 5.39 10.39
CA ASP A 53 3.99 5.31 10.71
C ASP A 53 4.82 6.32 9.89
N HIS A 54 4.21 7.03 8.97
CA HIS A 54 4.88 8.07 8.19
C HIS A 54 4.81 9.43 8.89
N LYS A 55 5.93 9.86 9.48
CA LYS A 55 5.99 11.10 10.28
C LYS A 55 5.53 12.36 9.53
N ALA A 56 5.81 12.44 8.21
CA ALA A 56 5.43 13.60 7.42
C ALA A 56 3.90 13.79 7.30
N LEU A 57 3.12 12.71 7.33
CA LEU A 57 1.66 12.80 7.30
C LEU A 57 1.06 13.45 8.56
N LYS A 58 1.77 13.37 9.70
CA LYS A 58 1.36 14.07 10.92
C LYS A 58 1.22 15.58 10.72
N HIS A 59 2.03 16.15 9.81
CA HIS A 59 2.07 17.59 9.53
C HIS A 59 1.29 17.97 8.25
N LEU A 60 0.42 17.10 7.76
CA LEU A 60 -0.30 17.29 6.51
C LEU A 60 -1.05 18.63 6.44
N LYS A 61 -1.71 19.01 7.53
CA LYS A 61 -2.49 20.26 7.61
C LYS A 61 -1.64 21.54 7.72
N SER A 62 -0.36 21.43 8.02
CA SER A 62 0.53 22.58 8.22
C SER A 62 1.47 22.88 7.05
N GLN A 63 1.36 22.15 5.96
CA GLN A 63 2.22 22.36 4.78
C GLN A 63 1.75 23.56 3.95
N THR A 64 2.64 24.55 3.79
CA THR A 64 2.34 25.80 3.08
C THR A 64 2.66 25.78 1.59
N LYS A 65 3.57 24.90 1.13
CA LYS A 65 3.93 24.76 -0.28
C LYS A 65 3.44 23.41 -0.82
N LEU A 66 2.32 23.44 -1.52
CA LEU A 66 1.68 22.26 -2.09
C LEU A 66 1.73 22.27 -3.62
N SER A 67 2.03 21.14 -4.25
CA SER A 67 1.76 20.93 -5.67
C SER A 67 0.25 20.94 -5.93
N LYS A 68 -0.18 21.18 -7.19
CA LYS A 68 -1.62 21.12 -7.56
C LYS A 68 -2.31 19.81 -7.14
N ARG A 69 -1.56 18.69 -7.19
CA ARG A 69 -2.06 17.38 -6.76
C ARG A 69 -2.26 17.34 -5.25
N HIS A 70 -1.25 17.75 -4.48
CA HIS A 70 -1.32 17.80 -3.02
C HIS A 70 -2.40 18.75 -2.53
N ALA A 71 -2.57 19.90 -3.18
CA ALA A 71 -3.63 20.85 -2.83
C ALA A 71 -5.04 20.22 -2.93
N ARG A 72 -5.29 19.43 -3.99
CA ARG A 72 -6.56 18.69 -4.14
C ARG A 72 -6.74 17.62 -3.07
N TRP A 73 -5.68 16.89 -2.75
CA TRP A 73 -5.72 15.86 -1.71
C TRP A 73 -5.97 16.47 -0.32
N VAL A 74 -5.29 17.56 0.00
CA VAL A 74 -5.51 18.27 1.27
C VAL A 74 -6.93 18.80 1.36
N ALA A 75 -7.44 19.46 0.31
CA ALA A 75 -8.82 19.95 0.28
C ALA A 75 -9.86 18.83 0.48
N PHE A 76 -9.62 17.64 -0.10
CA PHE A 76 -10.47 16.48 0.12
C PHE A 76 -10.39 15.98 1.56
N ILE A 77 -9.19 15.86 2.13
CA ILE A 77 -8.97 15.40 3.50
C ILE A 77 -9.58 16.39 4.51
N ASP A 78 -9.48 17.69 4.27
CA ASP A 78 -10.04 18.74 5.15
C ASP A 78 -11.57 18.69 5.27
N SER A 79 -12.24 17.97 4.36
CA SER A 79 -13.68 17.72 4.45
C SER A 79 -14.07 16.74 5.56
N PHE A 80 -13.11 16.14 6.24
CA PHE A 80 -13.31 15.15 7.31
C PHE A 80 -12.85 15.69 8.67
N ALA A 81 -13.56 15.29 9.74
CA ALA A 81 -13.15 15.56 11.11
C ALA A 81 -12.24 14.43 11.63
N PHE A 82 -10.93 14.64 11.61
CA PHE A 82 -9.98 13.64 12.04
C PHE A 82 -8.76 14.19 12.78
N VAL A 83 -8.08 13.31 13.50
CA VAL A 83 -6.77 13.53 14.13
C VAL A 83 -5.80 12.48 13.61
N ILE A 84 -4.59 12.90 13.23
CA ILE A 84 -3.52 11.99 12.85
C ILE A 84 -2.63 11.71 14.06
N LYS A 85 -2.44 10.42 14.38
CA LYS A 85 -1.51 9.95 15.42
C LYS A 85 -0.41 9.09 14.80
N TYR A 86 0.83 9.36 15.18
CA TYR A 86 1.94 8.51 14.80
C TYR A 86 1.88 7.18 15.54
N LYS A 87 2.07 6.09 14.80
CA LYS A 87 2.18 4.73 15.33
C LYS A 87 3.30 4.03 14.58
N THR A 88 4.27 3.44 15.29
CA THR A 88 5.39 2.76 14.63
C THR A 88 4.90 1.60 13.77
N GLY A 89 5.57 1.31 12.66
CA GLY A 89 5.19 0.20 11.76
C GLY A 89 5.09 -1.14 12.50
N LYS A 90 6.00 -1.41 13.43
CA LYS A 90 5.96 -2.63 14.28
C LYS A 90 4.69 -2.78 15.13
N THR A 91 4.07 -1.67 15.50
CA THR A 91 2.82 -1.67 16.27
C THR A 91 1.59 -1.50 15.38
N ASN A 92 1.77 -1.08 14.11
CA ASN A 92 0.69 -0.95 13.11
C ASN A 92 0.58 -2.20 12.23
N VAL A 93 0.58 -3.36 12.87
CA VAL A 93 0.71 -4.70 12.26
C VAL A 93 -0.30 -4.94 11.14
N VAL A 94 -1.56 -4.52 11.32
CA VAL A 94 -2.62 -4.75 10.33
C VAL A 94 -2.37 -3.95 9.04
N ALA A 95 -1.98 -2.69 9.15
CA ALA A 95 -1.68 -1.85 7.99
C ALA A 95 -0.44 -2.37 7.24
N ASP A 96 0.61 -2.79 7.97
CA ASP A 96 1.80 -3.39 7.39
C ASP A 96 1.47 -4.70 6.64
N ALA A 97 0.68 -5.58 7.24
CA ALA A 97 0.23 -6.83 6.59
C ALA A 97 -0.59 -6.56 5.32
N LEU A 98 -1.50 -5.59 5.35
CA LEU A 98 -2.30 -5.21 4.20
C LEU A 98 -1.46 -4.60 3.07
N SER A 99 -0.42 -3.83 3.38
CA SER A 99 0.49 -3.26 2.38
C SER A 99 1.35 -4.32 1.67
N ARG A 100 1.56 -5.48 2.30
CA ARG A 100 2.32 -6.61 1.74
C ARG A 100 1.47 -7.70 1.10
N ARG A 101 0.15 -7.57 1.15
CA ARG A 101 -0.79 -8.59 0.68
C ARG A 101 -0.50 -9.08 -0.73
N TYR A 102 -0.29 -8.18 -1.67
CA TYR A 102 -0.08 -8.55 -3.08
C TYR A 102 1.29 -9.18 -3.33
N THR A 103 2.32 -8.80 -2.57
CA THR A 103 3.64 -9.45 -2.65
C THR A 103 3.55 -10.91 -2.21
N LEU A 104 2.84 -11.20 -1.12
CA LEU A 104 2.61 -12.56 -0.64
C LEU A 104 1.86 -13.42 -1.66
N ILE A 105 0.79 -12.89 -2.25
CA ILE A 105 0.00 -13.60 -3.26
C ILE A 105 0.87 -13.93 -4.47
N THR A 106 1.62 -12.98 -4.99
CA THR A 106 2.51 -13.19 -6.15
C THR A 106 3.59 -14.26 -5.85
N THR A 107 4.17 -14.23 -4.65
CA THR A 107 5.15 -15.23 -4.22
C THR A 107 4.53 -16.61 -4.09
N LEU A 108 3.31 -16.71 -3.56
CA LEU A 108 2.58 -17.98 -3.43
C LEU A 108 2.18 -18.52 -4.79
N GLU A 109 1.73 -17.70 -5.71
CA GLU A 109 1.40 -18.09 -7.08
C GLU A 109 2.63 -18.64 -7.81
N ALA A 110 3.78 -17.98 -7.71
CA ALA A 110 5.02 -18.44 -8.30
C ALA A 110 5.44 -19.82 -7.75
N LYS A 111 5.33 -20.03 -6.44
CA LYS A 111 5.62 -21.31 -5.79
C LYS A 111 4.64 -22.43 -6.17
N LEU A 112 3.34 -22.10 -6.20
CA LEU A 112 2.29 -23.06 -6.58
C LEU A 112 2.39 -23.50 -8.05
N LEU A 113 2.81 -22.60 -8.93
CA LEU A 113 2.99 -22.90 -10.35
C LEU A 113 4.32 -23.61 -10.67
N GLY A 114 5.18 -23.83 -9.66
CA GLY A 114 6.43 -24.56 -9.81
C GLY A 114 7.49 -23.87 -10.67
N PHE A 115 7.36 -22.55 -10.90
CA PHE A 115 8.35 -21.81 -11.69
C PHE A 115 9.76 -21.82 -11.10
N GLU A 116 9.90 -22.01 -9.78
CA GLU A 116 11.21 -22.12 -9.12
C GLU A 116 11.97 -23.41 -9.54
N SER A 117 11.27 -24.45 -9.99
CA SER A 117 11.89 -25.70 -10.45
C SER A 117 12.11 -25.77 -11.95
N ILE A 118 11.66 -24.78 -12.72
CA ILE A 118 11.83 -24.75 -14.18
C ILE A 118 13.30 -24.58 -14.55
N GLU A 119 14.05 -23.75 -13.85
CA GLU A 119 15.48 -23.56 -14.08
C GLU A 119 16.26 -24.89 -13.88
N ASP A 120 15.94 -25.61 -12.82
CA ASP A 120 16.56 -26.92 -12.54
C ASP A 120 16.20 -27.97 -13.61
N ILE A 121 14.99 -27.93 -14.15
CA ILE A 121 14.52 -28.80 -15.20
C ILE A 121 15.27 -28.52 -16.51
N TYR A 122 15.39 -27.24 -16.90
CA TYR A 122 16.12 -26.87 -18.12
C TYR A 122 17.62 -27.13 -18.02
N ALA A 123 18.23 -27.02 -16.85
CA ALA A 123 19.64 -27.33 -16.64
C ALA A 123 19.95 -28.83 -16.79
N THR A 124 18.96 -29.67 -16.51
CA THR A 124 19.12 -31.17 -16.57
C THR A 124 18.50 -31.80 -17.80
N ASP A 125 17.74 -31.06 -18.60
CA ASP A 125 17.08 -31.56 -19.81
C ASP A 125 18.08 -31.69 -20.96
N PRO A 126 18.20 -32.88 -21.62
CA PRO A 126 19.17 -33.12 -22.70
C PRO A 126 18.99 -32.16 -23.90
N ASP A 127 17.76 -31.75 -24.19
CA ASP A 127 17.45 -30.95 -25.37
C ASP A 127 17.68 -29.42 -25.13
N PHE A 128 17.69 -28.96 -23.87
CA PHE A 128 17.75 -27.53 -23.52
C PHE A 128 19.00 -27.12 -22.72
N SER A 129 19.76 -28.08 -22.15
CA SER A 129 20.91 -27.79 -21.29
C SER A 129 22.02 -26.99 -22.00
N GLU A 130 22.28 -27.25 -23.28
CA GLU A 130 23.27 -26.50 -24.06
C GLU A 130 22.85 -25.05 -24.32
N ILE A 131 21.56 -24.84 -24.58
CA ILE A 131 20.99 -23.49 -24.80
C ILE A 131 20.97 -22.72 -23.50
N PHE A 132 20.57 -23.37 -22.41
CA PHE A 132 20.48 -22.73 -21.08
C PHE A 132 21.86 -22.28 -20.57
N THR A 133 22.92 -23.06 -20.79
CA THR A 133 24.28 -22.68 -20.41
C THR A 133 24.91 -21.61 -21.31
N SER A 134 24.34 -21.33 -22.47
CA SER A 134 24.84 -20.33 -23.42
C SER A 134 24.15 -18.97 -23.29
N LEU A 135 23.14 -18.84 -22.44
CA LEU A 135 22.48 -17.58 -22.15
C LEU A 135 23.34 -16.71 -21.21
N PRO A 136 23.51 -15.40 -21.53
CA PRO A 136 24.35 -14.48 -20.76
C PRO A 136 23.76 -14.12 -19.39
#